data_8b41979903291014620e41f7383162b5
#
_entry.id   8b41979903291014620e41f7383162b5
#
_cell.length_a   1.000
_cell.length_b   1.000
_cell.length_c   1.000
_cell.angle_alpha   90.00
_cell.angle_beta   90.00
_cell.angle_gamma   90.00
#
_symmetry.space_group_name_H-M   'P 1'
#
loop_
_entity.id
_entity.type
_entity.pdbx_description
1 polymer ?
#
loop_
_entity_poly.entity_id
_entity_poly.type
_entity_poly.pdbx_seq_one_letter_code
_entity_poly.pdbx_strand_id
1 'polypeptide(L)'
;MSMELTFAVSQFLNQKSEYCDNFQWNKYLELYDEDSEYHIPQWIDDHTYVTDPNQGMSYIYYEDRTGLEDRVFRIETGKAASATPLPRTAHFISNVRVKELDEGLIEAKVVWKTLYNRQGLEGQFYGHATYTLRKTED
;
A
#
# COMPACT_ATOMS: atom_id res chain seq x y z
N MET A 1 -9.81 0.91 -22.18
CA MET A 1 -9.84 1.22 -20.74
C MET A 1 -11.14 1.95 -20.41
N SER A 2 -11.83 1.49 -19.38
CA SER A 2 -13.13 2.08 -18.99
C SER A 2 -12.90 3.25 -18.04
N MET A 3 -13.58 4.37 -18.30
CA MET A 3 -13.57 5.51 -17.37
C MET A 3 -14.22 5.13 -16.03
N GLU A 4 -15.29 4.35 -16.10
CA GLU A 4 -15.97 3.90 -14.88
C GLU A 4 -15.09 3.03 -14.02
N LEU A 5 -14.37 2.11 -14.63
CA LEU A 5 -13.44 1.24 -13.91
C LEU A 5 -12.29 2.04 -13.30
N THR A 6 -11.72 2.95 -14.07
CA THR A 6 -10.64 3.81 -13.59
C THR A 6 -11.10 4.64 -12.40
N PHE A 7 -12.32 5.21 -12.48
CA PHE A 7 -12.87 5.97 -11.37
C PHE A 7 -13.08 5.10 -10.13
N ALA A 8 -13.66 3.92 -10.31
CA ALA A 8 -13.90 2.99 -9.19
C ALA A 8 -12.60 2.57 -8.50
N VAL A 9 -11.57 2.25 -9.28
CA VAL A 9 -10.26 1.89 -8.74
C VAL A 9 -9.65 3.08 -8.00
N SER A 10 -9.73 4.28 -8.58
CA SER A 10 -9.21 5.48 -7.94
C SER A 10 -9.89 5.73 -6.60
N GLN A 11 -11.21 5.56 -6.53
CA GLN A 11 -11.95 5.74 -5.28
C GLN A 11 -11.57 4.68 -4.24
N PHE A 12 -11.36 3.44 -4.67
CA PHE A 12 -10.92 2.37 -3.78
C PHE A 12 -9.55 2.69 -3.17
N LEU A 13 -8.60 3.12 -3.98
CA LEU A 13 -7.26 3.47 -3.50
C LEU A 13 -7.28 4.71 -2.61
N ASN A 14 -8.14 5.68 -2.92
CA ASN A 14 -8.32 6.86 -2.07
C ASN A 14 -8.90 6.47 -0.72
N GLN A 15 -9.83 5.51 -0.69
CA GLN A 15 -10.41 5.01 0.55
C GLN A 15 -9.35 4.30 1.40
N LYS A 16 -8.49 3.52 0.75
CA LYS A 16 -7.37 2.88 1.43
C LYS A 16 -6.47 3.90 2.11
N SER A 17 -6.14 4.98 1.40
CA SER A 17 -5.31 6.07 1.94
C SER A 17 -5.99 6.74 3.13
N GLU A 18 -7.29 6.99 3.03
CA GLU A 18 -8.06 7.62 4.11
C GLU A 18 -8.07 6.75 5.36
N TYR A 19 -8.24 5.43 5.21
CA TYR A 19 -8.19 4.53 6.36
C TYR A 19 -6.81 4.58 7.04
N CYS A 20 -5.73 4.60 6.27
CA CYS A 20 -4.39 4.73 6.82
C CYS A 20 -4.20 6.04 7.57
N ASP A 21 -4.60 7.15 6.95
CA ASP A 21 -4.39 8.48 7.53
C ASP A 21 -5.21 8.70 8.79
N ASN A 22 -6.34 8.03 8.91
CA ASN A 22 -7.24 8.13 10.06
C ASN A 22 -7.05 7.00 11.08
N PHE A 23 -6.02 6.17 10.89
CA PHE A 23 -5.71 5.04 11.78
C PHE A 23 -6.85 4.03 11.92
N GLN A 24 -7.64 3.87 10.85
CA GLN A 24 -8.75 2.91 10.82
C GLN A 24 -8.24 1.56 10.34
N TRP A 25 -7.42 0.92 11.17
CA TRP A 25 -6.64 -0.24 10.78
C TRP A 25 -7.46 -1.48 10.45
N ASN A 26 -8.57 -1.71 11.17
CA ASN A 26 -9.41 -2.86 10.86
C ASN A 26 -10.04 -2.74 9.47
N LYS A 27 -10.51 -1.55 9.14
CA LYS A 27 -11.08 -1.28 7.81
C LYS A 27 -10.02 -1.36 6.71
N TYR A 28 -8.80 -0.89 7.04
CA TYR A 28 -7.67 -0.98 6.12
C TYR A 28 -7.35 -2.44 5.79
N LEU A 29 -7.27 -3.30 6.81
CA LEU A 29 -6.96 -4.71 6.61
C LEU A 29 -8.03 -5.45 5.81
N GLU A 30 -9.29 -5.07 5.96
CA GLU A 30 -10.39 -5.69 5.22
C GLU A 30 -10.29 -5.49 3.72
N LEU A 31 -9.50 -4.51 3.25
CA LEU A 31 -9.29 -4.28 1.83
C LEU A 31 -8.34 -5.30 1.20
N TYR A 32 -7.63 -6.07 2.00
CA TYR A 32 -6.67 -7.06 1.53
C TYR A 32 -7.25 -8.46 1.62
N ASP A 33 -7.06 -9.26 0.55
CA ASP A 33 -7.36 -10.69 0.61
C ASP A 33 -6.38 -11.35 1.59
N GLU A 34 -6.76 -12.51 2.12
CA GLU A 34 -5.94 -13.24 3.08
C GLU A 34 -4.60 -13.68 2.49
N ASP A 35 -4.55 -13.93 1.20
CA ASP A 35 -3.35 -14.35 0.49
C ASP A 35 -2.66 -13.18 -0.24
N SER A 36 -2.97 -11.93 0.15
CA SER A 36 -2.31 -10.76 -0.44
C SER A 36 -0.83 -10.74 -0.11
N GLU A 37 -0.02 -10.54 -1.15
CA GLU A 37 1.41 -10.34 -1.00
C GLU A 37 1.70 -8.85 -0.92
N TYR A 38 2.58 -8.47 -0.02
CA TYR A 38 2.97 -7.08 0.18
C TYR A 38 4.48 -6.99 0.08
N HIS A 39 4.97 -6.23 -0.89
CA HIS A 39 6.39 -6.17 -1.17
C HIS A 39 6.83 -4.74 -1.44
N ILE A 40 7.81 -4.26 -0.66
CA ILE A 40 8.52 -3.02 -0.91
C ILE A 40 9.96 -3.41 -1.20
N PRO A 41 10.35 -3.48 -2.49
CA PRO A 41 11.68 -3.94 -2.85
C PRO A 41 12.76 -2.92 -2.53
N GLN A 42 13.98 -3.41 -2.31
CA GLN A 42 15.15 -2.59 -2.20
C GLN A 42 15.73 -2.39 -3.60
N TRP A 43 16.21 -1.19 -3.88
CA TRP A 43 16.86 -0.92 -5.15
C TRP A 43 18.25 -1.54 -5.19
N ILE A 44 18.58 -2.17 -6.31
CA ILE A 44 19.92 -2.74 -6.54
C ILE A 44 20.87 -1.63 -6.95
N ASP A 45 20.39 -0.69 -7.77
CA ASP A 45 21.13 0.50 -8.20
C ASP A 45 20.12 1.62 -8.50
N ASP A 46 20.57 2.70 -9.12
CA ASP A 46 19.70 3.85 -9.39
C ASP A 46 18.56 3.55 -10.37
N HIS A 47 18.62 2.44 -11.08
CA HIS A 47 17.65 2.11 -12.13
C HIS A 47 16.97 0.76 -11.97
N THR A 48 17.50 -0.12 -11.11
CA THR A 48 17.05 -1.50 -10.98
C THR A 48 16.67 -1.81 -9.56
N TYR A 49 15.49 -2.36 -9.34
CA TYR A 49 15.07 -2.81 -8.02
C TYR A 49 14.84 -4.33 -8.03
N VAL A 50 14.82 -4.89 -6.83
CA VAL A 50 14.61 -6.33 -6.64
C VAL A 50 13.15 -6.66 -6.93
N THR A 51 12.89 -7.44 -7.99
CA THR A 51 11.54 -7.85 -8.35
C THR A 51 11.17 -9.20 -7.75
N ASP A 52 12.16 -10.06 -7.49
CA ASP A 52 11.93 -11.36 -6.88
C ASP A 52 12.38 -11.30 -5.42
N PRO A 53 11.43 -11.39 -4.45
CA PRO A 53 11.77 -11.28 -3.04
C PRO A 53 12.67 -12.42 -2.54
N ASN A 54 12.82 -13.52 -3.31
CA ASN A 54 13.67 -14.64 -2.94
C ASN A 54 15.11 -14.51 -3.47
N GLN A 55 15.36 -13.54 -4.34
CA GLN A 55 16.68 -13.38 -4.98
C GLN A 55 17.39 -12.08 -4.60
N GLY A 56 16.87 -11.35 -3.67
CA GLY A 56 17.46 -10.10 -3.25
C GLY A 56 16.85 -9.62 -1.96
N MET A 57 17.31 -8.45 -1.50
CA MET A 57 16.79 -7.87 -0.29
C MET A 57 15.53 -7.04 -0.57
N SER A 58 14.62 -7.03 0.38
CA SER A 58 13.43 -6.20 0.35
C SER A 58 13.39 -5.36 1.62
N TYR A 59 12.88 -4.13 1.55
CA TYR A 59 12.61 -3.35 2.74
C TYR A 59 11.50 -4.00 3.56
N ILE A 60 10.45 -4.41 2.88
CA ILE A 60 9.30 -5.07 3.51
C ILE A 60 8.81 -6.14 2.54
N TYR A 61 8.61 -7.35 3.04
CA TYR A 61 8.00 -8.42 2.26
C TYR A 61 7.13 -9.29 3.17
N TYR A 62 5.87 -9.42 2.81
CA TYR A 62 4.92 -10.29 3.49
C TYR A 62 4.30 -11.22 2.46
N GLU A 63 4.39 -12.52 2.69
CA GLU A 63 3.85 -13.53 1.76
C GLU A 63 2.32 -13.51 1.69
N ASP A 64 1.67 -13.11 2.78
CA ASP A 64 0.22 -13.04 2.87
C ASP A 64 -0.20 -11.91 3.81
N ARG A 65 -1.51 -11.79 4.08
CA ARG A 65 -2.03 -10.70 4.91
C ARG A 65 -1.57 -10.79 6.37
N THR A 66 -1.10 -11.95 6.82
CA THR A 66 -0.68 -12.14 8.21
C THR A 66 0.39 -11.13 8.62
N GLY A 67 1.36 -10.87 7.74
CA GLY A 67 2.39 -9.87 8.01
C GLY A 67 1.84 -8.48 8.24
N LEU A 68 0.85 -8.07 7.45
CA LEU A 68 0.19 -6.79 7.63
C LEU A 68 -0.61 -6.75 8.92
N GLU A 69 -1.29 -7.84 9.27
CA GLU A 69 -2.04 -7.94 10.51
C GLU A 69 -1.13 -7.78 11.73
N ASP A 70 0.04 -8.42 11.70
CA ASP A 70 1.03 -8.31 12.77
C ASP A 70 1.56 -6.88 12.89
N ARG A 71 1.80 -6.22 11.77
CA ARG A 71 2.26 -4.84 11.76
C ARG A 71 1.22 -3.90 12.36
N VAL A 72 -0.03 -4.07 11.99
CA VAL A 72 -1.14 -3.28 12.55
C VAL A 72 -1.27 -3.52 14.03
N PHE A 73 -1.19 -4.78 14.47
CA PHE A 73 -1.26 -5.11 15.90
C PHE A 73 -0.17 -4.38 16.68
N ARG A 74 1.06 -4.36 16.17
CA ARG A 74 2.17 -3.68 16.85
C ARG A 74 1.96 -2.16 16.89
N ILE A 75 1.40 -1.58 15.85
CA ILE A 75 1.09 -0.16 15.82
C ILE A 75 0.02 0.17 16.87
N GLU A 76 -1.06 -0.61 16.91
CA GLU A 76 -2.17 -0.38 17.85
C GLU A 76 -1.75 -0.55 19.32
N THR A 77 -0.84 -1.47 19.59
CA THR A 77 -0.38 -1.73 20.95
C THR A 77 0.79 -0.84 21.38
N GLY A 78 1.30 0.00 20.49
CA GLY A 78 2.44 0.86 20.78
C GLY A 78 3.76 0.12 20.91
N LYS A 79 3.84 -1.12 20.45
CA LYS A 79 5.06 -1.94 20.56
C LYS A 79 6.04 -1.72 19.40
N ALA A 80 5.63 -1.01 18.35
CA ALA A 80 6.51 -0.69 17.25
C ALA A 80 7.28 0.59 17.58
N ALA A 81 8.53 0.46 18.02
CA ALA A 81 9.34 1.59 18.47
C ALA A 81 9.48 2.67 17.38
N SER A 82 9.60 2.26 16.13
CA SER A 82 9.74 3.19 14.99
C SER A 82 8.45 3.94 14.67
N ALA A 83 7.31 3.47 15.19
CA ALA A 83 6.00 4.07 14.93
C ALA A 83 5.42 4.79 16.15
N THR A 84 6.18 4.94 17.25
CA THR A 84 5.68 5.56 18.48
C THR A 84 6.48 6.83 18.79
N PRO A 85 5.83 8.02 18.94
CA PRO A 85 4.41 8.27 18.66
C PRO A 85 4.09 8.14 17.17
N LEU A 86 2.83 7.79 16.86
CA LEU A 86 2.43 7.66 15.46
C LEU A 86 2.54 8.99 14.72
N PRO A 87 3.10 8.99 13.52
CA PRO A 87 3.16 10.22 12.73
C PRO A 87 1.78 10.57 12.18
N ARG A 88 1.56 11.85 11.95
CA ARG A 88 0.45 12.27 11.11
C ARG A 88 0.87 12.08 9.66
N THR A 89 0.01 11.50 8.87
CA THR A 89 0.32 11.20 7.47
C THR A 89 -0.75 11.74 6.56
N ALA A 90 -0.35 12.00 5.32
CA ALA A 90 -1.27 12.28 4.22
C ALA A 90 -0.78 11.48 3.02
N HIS A 91 -1.59 10.56 2.55
CA HIS A 91 -1.28 9.71 1.41
C HIS A 91 -1.92 10.29 0.15
N PHE A 92 -1.14 10.40 -0.90
CA PHE A 92 -1.59 10.89 -2.19
C PHE A 92 -1.41 9.78 -3.22
N ILE A 93 -2.43 9.58 -4.05
CA ILE A 93 -2.38 8.63 -5.16
C ILE A 93 -2.68 9.40 -6.43
N SER A 94 -1.85 9.22 -7.44
CA SER A 94 -2.03 9.89 -8.72
C SER A 94 -1.61 9.00 -9.88
N ASN A 95 -1.87 9.47 -11.09
CA ASN A 95 -1.46 8.80 -12.33
C ASN A 95 -1.97 7.37 -12.38
N VAL A 96 -3.21 7.16 -12.01
CA VAL A 96 -3.82 5.83 -11.94
C VAL A 96 -4.07 5.31 -13.35
N ARG A 97 -3.49 4.16 -13.65
CA ARG A 97 -3.67 3.46 -14.93
C ARG A 97 -4.16 2.05 -14.65
N VAL A 98 -5.23 1.67 -15.29
CA VAL A 98 -5.96 0.44 -14.99
C VAL A 98 -5.95 -0.46 -16.20
N LYS A 99 -5.73 -1.75 -15.97
CA LYS A 99 -5.78 -2.77 -17.01
C LYS A 99 -6.57 -3.97 -16.46
N GLU A 100 -7.54 -4.42 -17.23
CA GLU A 100 -8.27 -5.64 -16.87
C GLU A 100 -7.41 -6.86 -17.20
N LEU A 101 -7.35 -7.77 -16.25
CA LEU A 101 -6.68 -9.05 -16.39
C LEU A 101 -7.72 -10.15 -16.45
N ASP A 102 -7.29 -11.38 -16.64
CA ASP A 102 -8.18 -12.53 -16.67
C ASP A 102 -8.75 -12.82 -15.27
N GLU A 103 -9.84 -13.57 -15.22
CA GLU A 103 -10.43 -14.08 -13.98
C GLU A 103 -10.94 -13.02 -13.01
N GLY A 104 -11.36 -11.87 -13.55
CA GLY A 104 -11.92 -10.81 -12.72
C GLY A 104 -10.88 -10.00 -11.95
N LEU A 105 -9.62 -10.14 -12.32
CA LEU A 105 -8.55 -9.37 -11.71
C LEU A 105 -8.30 -8.08 -12.48
N ILE A 106 -7.78 -7.10 -11.79
CA ILE A 106 -7.46 -5.77 -12.34
C ILE A 106 -6.07 -5.40 -11.88
N GLU A 107 -5.26 -4.91 -12.81
CA GLU A 107 -3.97 -4.32 -12.46
C GLU A 107 -4.11 -2.80 -12.43
N ALA A 108 -3.65 -2.19 -11.35
CA ALA A 108 -3.62 -0.74 -11.23
C ALA A 108 -2.19 -0.29 -10.96
N LYS A 109 -1.67 0.57 -11.82
CA LYS A 109 -0.36 1.19 -11.63
C LYS A 109 -0.58 2.63 -11.24
N VAL A 110 0.14 3.07 -10.20
CA VAL A 110 -0.04 4.41 -9.65
C VAL A 110 1.30 5.02 -9.30
N VAL A 111 1.30 6.32 -9.16
CA VAL A 111 2.37 7.06 -8.47
C VAL A 111 1.81 7.46 -7.12
N TRP A 112 2.58 7.27 -6.08
CA TRP A 112 2.13 7.63 -4.73
C TRP A 112 3.13 8.54 -4.05
N LYS A 113 2.61 9.30 -3.08
CA LYS A 113 3.40 10.19 -2.25
C LYS A 113 2.78 10.19 -0.86
N THR A 114 3.62 10.08 0.15
CA THR A 114 3.18 10.16 1.53
C THR A 114 3.94 11.27 2.23
N LEU A 115 3.22 12.22 2.79
CA LEU A 115 3.78 13.24 3.67
C LEU A 115 3.58 12.80 5.10
N TYR A 116 4.56 13.07 5.94
CA TYR A 116 4.42 12.75 7.37
C TYR A 116 5.00 13.85 8.24
N ASN A 117 4.44 13.94 9.44
CA ASN A 117 4.94 14.80 10.50
C ASN A 117 4.96 14.00 11.78
N ARG A 118 6.12 13.90 12.40
CA ARG A 118 6.28 13.19 13.66
C ARG A 118 7.16 14.03 14.57
N GLN A 119 6.60 14.48 15.71
CA GLN A 119 7.33 15.28 16.69
C GLN A 119 7.94 16.55 16.08
N GLY A 120 7.22 17.17 15.16
CA GLY A 120 7.68 18.39 14.49
C GLY A 120 8.62 18.17 13.32
N LEU A 121 9.05 16.92 13.08
CA LEU A 121 9.87 16.59 11.94
C LEU A 121 8.99 16.17 10.76
N GLU A 122 9.14 16.86 9.65
CA GLU A 122 8.40 16.60 8.43
C GLU A 122 9.27 15.86 7.43
N GLY A 123 8.63 14.98 6.66
CA GLY A 123 9.31 14.27 5.60
C GLY A 123 8.33 13.75 4.59
N GLN A 124 8.88 13.14 3.56
CA GLN A 124 8.05 12.56 2.52
C GLN A 124 8.71 11.34 1.92
N PHE A 125 7.87 10.42 1.45
CA PHE A 125 8.26 9.31 0.61
C PHE A 125 7.43 9.35 -0.65
N TYR A 126 7.95 8.83 -1.73
CA TYR A 126 7.22 8.70 -2.98
C TYR A 126 7.69 7.48 -3.74
N GLY A 127 6.88 7.04 -4.68
CA GLY A 127 7.25 5.91 -5.51
C GLY A 127 6.14 5.51 -6.46
N HIS A 128 6.37 4.38 -7.09
CA HIS A 128 5.43 3.76 -7.98
C HIS A 128 4.93 2.49 -7.34
N ALA A 129 3.67 2.17 -7.53
CA ALA A 129 3.10 0.95 -7.02
C ALA A 129 2.25 0.26 -8.08
N THR A 130 2.25 -1.06 -8.02
CA THR A 130 1.36 -1.88 -8.83
C THR A 130 0.49 -2.68 -7.90
N TYR A 131 -0.81 -2.57 -8.07
CA TYR A 131 -1.79 -3.31 -7.29
C TYR A 131 -2.48 -4.32 -8.19
N THR A 132 -2.70 -5.50 -7.66
CA THR A 132 -3.60 -6.48 -8.28
C THR A 132 -4.85 -6.53 -7.42
N LEU A 133 -5.98 -6.20 -8.03
CA LEU A 133 -7.25 -6.06 -7.32
C LEU A 133 -8.22 -7.11 -7.84
N ARG A 134 -9.09 -7.59 -6.97
CA ARG A 134 -10.16 -8.51 -7.34
C ARG A 134 -11.48 -7.77 -7.30
N LYS A 135 -12.28 -7.91 -8.36
CA LYS A 135 -13.63 -7.38 -8.36
C LYS A 135 -14.48 -8.17 -7.36
N THR A 136 -15.20 -7.45 -6.54
CA THR A 136 -16.21 -8.02 -5.66
C THR A 136 -17.57 -7.46 -6.03
N GLU A 137 -18.63 -7.97 -5.41
CA GLU A 137 -19.97 -7.48 -5.68
C GLU A 137 -20.25 -6.11 -5.06
N ASP A 138 -19.37 -5.69 -4.16
CA ASP A 138 -19.52 -4.41 -3.45
C ASP A 138 -18.66 -3.31 -4.05
#